data_e2203f8a5a81d9018806b383eebe9aca
#
_entry.id   e2203f8a5a81d9018806b383eebe9aca
#
_cell.length_a   1.000
_cell.length_b   1.000
_cell.length_c   1.000
_cell.angle_alpha   90.00
_cell.angle_beta   90.00
_cell.angle_gamma   90.00
#
_symmetry.space_group_name_H-M   'P 1'
#
loop_
_entity.id
_entity.type
_entity.pdbx_description
1 polymer ?
#
loop_
_entity_poly.entity_id
_entity_poly.type
_entity_poly.pdbx_seq_one_letter_code
_entity_poly.pdbx_strand_id
1 'polypeptide(L)'
;MIVYGSTGNSYISRSEICKSKELVDEYEVFIPAAGSGSDTFPHQILGKPFVGLKGSACSETYVVAGPFASEAACKNVISYIQTRLFRFLVMLRKPTQHALKKVYAFVPMQDFSKPWTDAELYAKYGLSDEEVAFIESMIKPMDLTGGED
;
A
#
# COMPACT_ATOMS: atom_id res chain seq x y z
N MET A 1 -4.67 -22.71 -3.08
CA MET A 1 -3.94 -21.43 -3.08
C MET A 1 -4.24 -20.66 -1.81
N ILE A 2 -3.32 -19.83 -1.36
CA ILE A 2 -3.51 -19.01 -0.17
C ILE A 2 -4.35 -17.77 -0.49
N VAL A 3 -5.25 -17.42 0.43
CA VAL A 3 -6.03 -16.19 0.39
C VAL A 3 -5.82 -15.42 1.68
N TYR A 4 -5.35 -14.20 1.56
CA TYR A 4 -5.16 -13.29 2.68
C TYR A 4 -6.47 -12.60 3.04
N GLY A 5 -6.89 -12.70 4.28
CA GLY A 5 -8.11 -12.08 4.79
C GLY A 5 -7.85 -11.26 6.05
N SER A 6 -8.79 -10.41 6.43
CA SER A 6 -8.69 -9.55 7.62
C SER A 6 -8.62 -10.31 8.93
N THR A 7 -9.17 -11.52 8.97
CA THR A 7 -9.22 -12.38 10.16
C THR A 7 -8.22 -13.52 10.12
N GLY A 8 -7.36 -13.54 9.10
CA GLY A 8 -6.34 -14.57 8.90
C GLY A 8 -6.35 -15.14 7.48
N ASN A 9 -5.40 -16.03 7.24
CA ASN A 9 -5.23 -16.66 5.94
C ASN A 9 -6.09 -17.92 5.82
N SER A 10 -6.59 -18.16 4.61
CA SER A 10 -7.36 -19.36 4.27
C SER A 10 -6.81 -19.99 2.99
N TYR A 11 -7.28 -21.20 2.69
CA TYR A 11 -6.92 -21.91 1.47
C TYR A 11 -8.17 -22.24 0.68
N ILE A 12 -8.17 -21.89 -0.59
CA ILE A 12 -9.29 -22.16 -1.50
C ILE A 12 -8.81 -22.80 -2.79
N SER A 13 -9.74 -23.38 -3.53
CA SER A 13 -9.50 -23.80 -4.91
C SER A 13 -9.43 -22.58 -5.83
N ARG A 14 -8.57 -22.64 -6.85
CA ARG A 14 -8.47 -21.57 -7.86
C ARG A 14 -9.81 -21.30 -8.58
N SER A 15 -10.66 -22.30 -8.69
CA SER A 15 -11.99 -22.17 -9.31
C SER A 15 -12.93 -21.26 -8.54
N GLU A 16 -12.69 -21.07 -7.25
CA GLU A 16 -13.51 -20.23 -6.36
C GLU A 16 -13.18 -18.74 -6.45
N ILE A 17 -12.10 -18.36 -7.16
CA ILE A 17 -11.78 -16.96 -7.39
C ILE A 17 -12.83 -16.34 -8.32
N CYS A 18 -13.53 -15.34 -7.83
CA CYS A 18 -14.64 -14.71 -8.54
C CYS A 18 -14.20 -13.56 -9.46
N LYS A 19 -13.13 -12.85 -9.11
CA LYS A 19 -12.66 -11.66 -9.82
C LYS A 19 -11.17 -11.72 -10.05
N SER A 20 -10.71 -11.12 -11.14
CA SER A 20 -9.29 -10.91 -11.47
C SER A 20 -8.45 -12.19 -11.41
N LYS A 21 -9.00 -13.28 -11.93
CA LYS A 21 -8.31 -14.59 -11.98
C LYS A 21 -6.97 -14.53 -12.70
N GLU A 22 -6.85 -13.63 -13.67
CA GLU A 22 -5.64 -13.38 -14.46
C GLU A 22 -4.48 -12.89 -13.60
N LEU A 23 -4.75 -12.24 -12.47
CA LEU A 23 -3.72 -11.70 -11.58
C LEU A 23 -3.12 -12.75 -10.64
N VAL A 24 -3.77 -13.89 -10.45
CA VAL A 24 -3.32 -14.94 -9.51
C VAL A 24 -1.90 -15.44 -9.79
N ASP A 25 -1.49 -15.46 -11.05
CA ASP A 25 -0.16 -15.92 -11.46
C ASP A 25 0.85 -14.79 -11.64
N GLU A 26 0.49 -13.58 -11.21
CA GLU A 26 1.32 -12.40 -11.32
C GLU A 26 1.90 -11.99 -9.98
N TYR A 27 2.88 -11.08 -10.01
CA TYR A 27 3.39 -10.43 -8.82
C TYR A 27 2.55 -9.18 -8.52
N GLU A 28 2.12 -9.04 -7.29
CA GLU A 28 1.22 -7.98 -6.86
C GLU A 28 1.67 -7.39 -5.52
N VAL A 29 1.11 -6.25 -5.17
CA VAL A 29 1.20 -5.68 -3.83
C VAL A 29 -0.19 -5.64 -3.23
N PHE A 30 -0.36 -6.26 -2.07
CA PHE A 30 -1.59 -6.21 -1.29
C PHE A 30 -1.49 -5.09 -0.25
N ILE A 31 -2.46 -4.19 -0.26
CA ILE A 31 -2.52 -3.03 0.63
C ILE A 31 -3.77 -3.18 1.49
N PRO A 32 -3.65 -3.33 2.82
CA PRO A 32 -4.82 -3.35 3.68
C PRO A 32 -5.66 -2.08 3.48
N ALA A 33 -6.95 -2.23 3.19
CA ALA A 33 -7.85 -1.11 2.93
C ALA A 33 -8.19 -0.31 4.19
N ALA A 34 -8.03 -0.91 5.38
CA ALA A 34 -8.17 -0.24 6.66
C ALA A 34 -6.85 -0.23 7.41
N GLY A 35 -6.52 0.89 8.03
CA GLY A 35 -5.42 0.95 8.98
C GLY A 35 -5.73 0.12 10.23
N SER A 36 -4.71 -0.29 10.97
CA SER A 36 -4.88 -1.03 12.21
C SER A 36 -5.50 -0.14 13.29
N GLY A 37 -6.68 -0.52 13.77
CA GLY A 37 -7.30 0.03 14.98
C GLY A 37 -7.57 1.53 14.97
N SER A 38 -7.19 2.21 16.04
CA SER A 38 -7.35 3.64 16.17
C SER A 38 -6.27 4.39 15.39
N ASP A 39 -6.64 4.98 14.25
CA ASP A 39 -5.76 5.87 13.52
C ASP A 39 -5.70 7.23 14.24
N THR A 40 -4.84 7.30 15.26
CA THR A 40 -4.62 8.52 16.04
C THR A 40 -3.63 9.46 15.36
N PHE A 41 -3.76 10.75 15.63
CA PHE A 41 -2.81 11.75 15.15
C PHE A 41 -1.41 11.61 15.81
N PRO A 42 -0.30 11.65 15.07
CA PRO A 42 -0.16 11.66 13.62
C PRO A 42 -0.64 10.34 12.97
N HIS A 43 -1.17 10.44 11.75
CA HIS A 43 -1.88 9.34 11.11
C HIS A 43 -0.96 8.31 10.43
N GLN A 44 -1.37 7.05 10.44
CA GLN A 44 -0.74 6.00 9.62
C GLN A 44 -1.40 5.89 8.24
N ILE A 45 -2.71 6.05 8.15
CA ILE A 45 -3.56 6.07 6.95
C ILE A 45 -3.79 4.69 6.35
N LEU A 46 -2.73 3.93 6.09
CA LEU A 46 -2.77 2.62 5.45
C LEU A 46 -2.20 1.56 6.36
N GLY A 47 -2.71 0.34 6.26
CA GLY A 47 -2.05 -0.83 6.79
C GLY A 47 -0.73 -1.12 6.05
N LYS A 48 0.08 -2.00 6.62
CA LYS A 48 1.38 -2.36 6.06
C LYS A 48 1.21 -3.16 4.77
N PRO A 49 1.68 -2.67 3.62
CA PRO A 49 1.61 -3.41 2.37
C PRO A 49 2.60 -4.57 2.36
N PHE A 50 2.28 -5.61 1.59
CA PHE A 50 3.17 -6.75 1.41
C PHE A 50 3.08 -7.33 -0.01
N VAL A 51 4.07 -8.13 -0.39
CA VAL A 51 4.13 -8.75 -1.71
C VAL A 51 3.13 -9.89 -1.79
N GLY A 52 2.26 -9.83 -2.80
CA GLY A 52 1.42 -10.94 -3.21
C GLY A 52 2.21 -11.83 -4.19
N LEU A 53 2.63 -12.99 -3.71
CA LEU A 53 3.36 -13.96 -4.53
C LEU A 53 2.41 -14.65 -5.52
N LYS A 54 2.97 -15.17 -6.61
CA LYS A 54 2.22 -15.97 -7.58
C LYS A 54 1.52 -17.14 -6.88
N GLY A 55 0.27 -17.37 -7.23
CA GLY A 55 -0.57 -18.37 -6.58
C GLY A 55 -1.20 -17.89 -5.27
N SER A 56 -1.31 -16.59 -5.06
CA SER A 56 -2.03 -16.01 -3.92
C SER A 56 -3.18 -15.11 -4.38
N ALA A 57 -4.07 -14.83 -3.45
CA ALA A 57 -5.18 -13.90 -3.62
C ALA A 57 -5.48 -13.20 -2.29
N CYS A 58 -6.36 -12.23 -2.30
CA CYS A 58 -6.81 -11.57 -1.08
C CYS A 58 -8.32 -11.35 -1.09
N SER A 59 -8.88 -11.11 0.09
CA SER A 59 -10.27 -10.72 0.23
C SER A 59 -10.44 -9.23 -0.13
N GLU A 60 -11.70 -8.78 -0.20
CA GLU A 60 -12.07 -7.39 -0.48
C GLU A 60 -11.59 -6.37 0.58
N THR A 61 -11.00 -6.83 1.68
CA THR A 61 -10.40 -5.98 2.70
C THR A 61 -9.03 -5.44 2.30
N TYR A 62 -8.53 -5.86 1.14
CA TYR A 62 -7.28 -5.38 0.55
C TYR A 62 -7.53 -4.68 -0.77
N VAL A 63 -6.66 -3.73 -1.10
CA VAL A 63 -6.51 -3.19 -2.44
C VAL A 63 -5.31 -3.87 -3.09
N VAL A 64 -5.46 -4.26 -4.34
CA VAL A 64 -4.39 -4.91 -5.12
C VAL A 64 -3.79 -3.90 -6.08
N ALA A 65 -2.48 -3.74 -6.01
CA ALA A 65 -1.71 -2.99 -7.00
C ALA A 65 -0.87 -3.96 -7.83
N GLY A 66 -0.93 -3.83 -9.12
CA GLY A 66 -0.20 -4.70 -10.06
C GLY A 66 -0.94 -4.89 -11.39
N PRO A 67 -0.49 -5.84 -12.22
CA PRO A 67 0.66 -6.73 -11.98
C PRO A 67 2.02 -6.03 -12.16
N PHE A 68 3.05 -6.59 -11.52
CA PHE A 68 4.44 -6.12 -11.66
C PHE A 68 5.34 -7.23 -12.22
N ALA A 69 6.45 -6.83 -12.83
CA ALA A 69 7.34 -7.76 -13.53
C ALA A 69 8.08 -8.73 -12.60
N SER A 70 8.31 -8.35 -11.35
CA SER A 70 9.10 -9.14 -10.41
C SER A 70 8.76 -8.81 -8.95
N GLU A 71 9.18 -9.69 -8.05
CA GLU A 71 9.11 -9.44 -6.61
C GLU A 71 9.94 -8.19 -6.21
N ALA A 72 11.09 -7.97 -6.86
CA ALA A 72 11.89 -6.77 -6.62
C ALA A 72 11.13 -5.49 -6.97
N ALA A 73 10.40 -5.47 -8.09
CA ALA A 73 9.53 -4.34 -8.44
C ALA A 73 8.44 -4.12 -7.40
N CYS A 74 7.82 -5.19 -6.89
CA CYS A 74 6.85 -5.09 -5.81
C CYS A 74 7.43 -4.46 -4.54
N LYS A 75 8.65 -4.84 -4.16
CA LYS A 75 9.35 -4.24 -3.01
C LYS A 75 9.63 -2.76 -3.21
N ASN A 76 9.96 -2.34 -4.44
CA ASN A 76 10.13 -0.93 -4.78
C ASN A 76 8.79 -0.16 -4.68
N VAL A 77 7.69 -0.75 -5.14
CA VAL A 77 6.34 -0.20 -4.96
C VAL A 77 6.00 -0.07 -3.48
N ILE A 78 6.30 -1.07 -2.68
CA ILE A 78 6.07 -1.04 -1.23
C ILE A 78 6.85 0.11 -0.58
N SER A 79 8.12 0.33 -0.96
CA SER A 79 8.91 1.45 -0.45
C SER A 79 8.22 2.79 -0.71
N TYR A 80 7.62 2.96 -1.89
CA TYR A 80 6.86 4.14 -2.26
C TYR A 80 5.59 4.30 -1.41
N ILE A 81 4.80 3.23 -1.26
CA ILE A 81 3.57 3.23 -0.44
C ILE A 81 3.86 3.58 1.02
N GLN A 82 5.01 3.17 1.53
CA GLN A 82 5.42 3.42 2.91
C GLN A 82 5.85 4.87 3.17
N THR A 83 6.11 5.65 2.14
CA THR A 83 6.47 7.06 2.30
C THR A 83 5.36 7.88 2.95
N ARG A 84 5.73 8.94 3.65
CA ARG A 84 4.77 9.88 4.22
C ARG A 84 4.03 10.65 3.12
N LEU A 85 4.72 11.03 2.05
CA LEU A 85 4.09 11.74 0.92
C LEU A 85 2.98 10.91 0.29
N PHE A 86 3.24 9.64 -0.02
CA PHE A 86 2.22 8.75 -0.58
C PHE A 86 0.97 8.70 0.30
N ARG A 87 1.16 8.43 1.59
CA ARG A 87 0.06 8.30 2.54
C ARG A 87 -0.66 9.62 2.80
N PHE A 88 0.07 10.74 2.76
CA PHE A 88 -0.53 12.07 2.81
C PHE A 88 -1.48 12.32 1.63
N LEU A 89 -1.05 11.99 0.40
CA LEU A 89 -1.89 12.13 -0.80
C LEU A 89 -3.14 11.25 -0.73
N VAL A 90 -3.02 10.04 -0.21
CA VAL A 90 -4.16 9.16 0.06
C VAL A 90 -5.11 9.78 1.09
N MET A 91 -4.56 10.34 2.16
CA MET A 91 -5.34 11.00 3.22
C MET A 91 -6.21 12.13 2.67
N LEU A 92 -5.71 12.91 1.72
CA LEU A 92 -6.47 14.01 1.12
C LEU A 92 -7.75 13.57 0.42
N ARG A 93 -7.84 12.32 0.00
CA ARG A 93 -9.01 11.73 -0.67
C ARG A 93 -9.79 10.73 0.18
N LYS A 94 -9.29 10.40 1.38
CA LYS A 94 -9.87 9.37 2.22
C LYS A 94 -10.97 9.96 3.13
N PRO A 95 -12.28 9.76 2.79
CA PRO A 95 -13.37 10.28 3.61
C PRO A 95 -13.67 9.44 4.85
N THR A 96 -13.19 8.18 4.89
CA THR A 96 -13.44 7.21 5.95
C THR A 96 -12.17 6.42 6.27
N GLN A 97 -12.24 5.48 7.22
CA GLN A 97 -11.12 4.59 7.57
C GLN A 97 -10.77 3.57 6.46
N HIS A 98 -11.62 3.41 5.44
CA HIS A 98 -11.40 2.48 4.33
C HIS A 98 -10.73 3.16 3.15
N ALA A 99 -9.49 2.78 2.87
CA ALA A 99 -8.72 3.23 1.72
C ALA A 99 -9.01 2.33 0.51
N LEU A 100 -10.14 2.57 -0.16
CA LEU A 100 -10.52 1.90 -1.39
C LEU A 100 -9.84 2.54 -2.61
N LYS A 101 -9.94 1.89 -3.77
CA LYS A 101 -9.28 2.29 -5.02
C LYS A 101 -9.36 3.79 -5.37
N LYS A 102 -10.47 4.44 -5.10
CA LYS A 102 -10.69 5.88 -5.43
C LYS A 102 -9.79 6.84 -4.66
N VAL A 103 -9.29 6.47 -3.48
CA VAL A 103 -8.46 7.36 -2.65
C VAL A 103 -7.05 7.52 -3.21
N TYR A 104 -6.64 6.70 -4.15
CA TYR A 104 -5.33 6.77 -4.81
C TYR A 104 -5.28 7.75 -5.99
N ALA A 105 -6.37 8.50 -6.24
CA ALA A 105 -6.48 9.38 -7.41
C ALA A 105 -5.42 10.49 -7.48
N PHE A 106 -4.90 10.94 -6.34
CA PHE A 106 -3.84 11.96 -6.28
C PHE A 106 -2.42 11.39 -6.28
N VAL A 107 -2.28 10.07 -6.22
CA VAL A 107 -0.97 9.43 -6.16
C VAL A 107 -0.37 9.31 -7.55
N PRO A 108 0.76 9.99 -7.84
CA PRO A 108 1.39 9.88 -9.14
C PRO A 108 2.11 8.55 -9.32
N MET A 109 2.15 8.07 -10.56
CA MET A 109 2.96 6.90 -10.91
C MET A 109 4.44 7.23 -10.84
N GLN A 110 5.24 6.24 -10.44
CA GLN A 110 6.69 6.32 -10.36
C GLN A 110 7.34 5.26 -11.24
N ASP A 111 8.63 5.40 -11.45
CA ASP A 111 9.48 4.34 -11.97
C ASP A 111 9.83 3.38 -10.84
N PHE A 112 9.34 2.15 -10.90
CA PHE A 112 9.55 1.13 -9.87
C PHE A 112 10.77 0.23 -10.14
N SER A 113 11.69 0.66 -11.00
CA SER A 113 12.99 0.02 -11.13
C SER A 113 13.94 0.27 -9.96
N LYS A 114 13.56 1.19 -9.06
CA LYS A 114 14.30 1.55 -7.85
C LYS A 114 13.35 1.76 -6.66
N PRO A 115 13.84 1.66 -5.42
CA PRO A 115 13.08 2.07 -4.24
C PRO A 115 12.94 3.59 -4.17
N TRP A 116 11.97 4.05 -3.38
CA TRP A 116 11.67 5.48 -3.17
C TRP A 116 11.73 5.83 -1.69
N THR A 117 12.20 7.05 -1.41
CA THR A 117 12.22 7.65 -0.07
C THR A 117 11.47 8.97 -0.08
N ASP A 118 11.04 9.45 1.09
CA ASP A 118 10.41 10.77 1.21
C ASP A 118 11.33 11.88 0.72
N ALA A 119 12.63 11.84 1.05
CA ALA A 119 13.59 12.84 0.63
C ALA A 119 13.67 12.97 -0.90
N GLU A 120 13.69 11.84 -1.61
CA GLU A 120 13.69 11.82 -3.09
C GLU A 120 12.40 12.39 -3.67
N LEU A 121 11.26 12.06 -3.07
CA LEU A 121 9.95 12.57 -3.52
C LEU A 121 9.80 14.06 -3.26
N TYR A 122 10.20 14.54 -2.10
CA TYR A 122 10.16 15.97 -1.77
C TYR A 122 11.00 16.78 -2.75
N ALA A 123 12.20 16.30 -3.09
CA ALA A 123 13.08 16.92 -4.08
C ALA A 123 12.46 16.88 -5.47
N LYS A 124 11.93 15.73 -5.89
CA LYS A 124 11.31 15.53 -7.21
C LYS A 124 10.16 16.49 -7.47
N TYR A 125 9.33 16.74 -6.46
CA TYR A 125 8.15 17.59 -6.59
C TYR A 125 8.39 19.03 -6.09
N GLY A 126 9.60 19.34 -5.69
CA GLY A 126 9.98 20.71 -5.30
C GLY A 126 9.23 21.23 -4.10
N LEU A 127 8.97 20.38 -3.08
CA LEU A 127 8.27 20.78 -1.88
C LEU A 127 9.13 21.74 -1.05
N SER A 128 8.49 22.79 -0.51
CA SER A 128 9.14 23.70 0.44
C SER A 128 9.35 23.04 1.80
N ASP A 129 10.26 23.59 2.60
CA ASP A 129 10.50 23.10 3.96
C ASP A 129 9.24 23.17 4.83
N GLU A 130 8.39 24.15 4.62
CA GLU A 130 7.11 24.28 5.31
C GLU A 130 6.12 23.18 4.92
N GLU A 131 6.04 22.85 3.64
CA GLU A 131 5.20 21.76 3.12
C GLU A 131 5.67 20.41 3.64
N VAL A 132 6.97 20.18 3.63
CA VAL A 132 7.58 18.96 4.19
C VAL A 132 7.27 18.84 5.68
N ALA A 133 7.48 19.89 6.44
CA ALA A 133 7.19 19.91 7.88
C ALA A 133 5.72 19.62 8.16
N PHE A 134 4.81 20.17 7.35
CA PHE A 134 3.38 19.91 7.46
C PHE A 134 3.04 18.44 7.22
N ILE A 135 3.54 17.84 6.13
CA ILE A 135 3.32 16.43 5.81
C ILE A 135 3.85 15.54 6.94
N GLU A 136 5.06 15.81 7.43
CA GLU A 136 5.67 15.02 8.50
C GLU A 136 4.98 15.18 9.85
N SER A 137 4.30 16.31 10.08
CA SER A 137 3.47 16.50 11.26
C SER A 137 2.16 15.71 11.21
N MET A 138 1.62 15.49 10.02
CA MET A 138 0.33 14.81 9.81
C MET A 138 0.46 13.28 9.72
N ILE A 139 1.57 12.79 9.19
CA ILE A 139 1.78 11.37 8.89
C ILE A 139 2.97 10.84 9.69
N LYS A 140 2.73 9.84 10.52
CA LYS A 140 3.81 9.17 11.27
C LYS A 140 4.62 8.24 10.34
N PRO A 141 5.90 7.95 10.67
CA PRO A 141 6.65 6.91 9.98
C PRO A 141 5.89 5.58 10.04
N MET A 142 5.94 4.80 8.97
CA MET A 142 5.40 3.44 9.01
C MET A 142 6.44 2.53 9.66
N ASP A 143 6.05 1.85 10.73
CA ASP A 143 6.93 0.89 11.40
C ASP A 143 7.12 -0.34 10.51
N LEU A 144 8.36 -0.57 10.11
CA LEU A 144 8.76 -1.70 9.29
C LEU A 144 9.20 -2.91 10.12
N THR A 145 9.43 -2.70 11.42
CA THR A 145 9.94 -3.73 12.33
C THR A 145 8.83 -4.48 13.07
N GLY A 146 7.59 -4.05 12.92
CA GLY A 146 6.43 -4.73 13.49
C GLY A 146 6.29 -6.11 12.87
N GLY A 147 6.75 -7.08 13.63
CA GLY A 147 6.74 -8.48 13.29
C GLY A 147 5.35 -9.02 13.02
N GLU A 148 5.41 -10.13 12.37
CA GLU A 148 4.44 -11.21 12.37
C GLU A 148 3.46 -11.15 13.55
N ASP A 149 2.20 -10.88 13.24
CA ASP A 149 1.05 -11.34 14.00
C ASP A 149 0.07 -12.03 13.04
#